data_3799d9848e84855c214daf884417d88e
#
_entry.id   3799d9848e84855c214daf884417d88e
#
_cell.length_a   1.000
_cell.length_b   1.000
_cell.length_c   1.000
_cell.angle_alpha   90.00
_cell.angle_beta   90.00
_cell.angle_gamma   90.00
#
_symmetry.space_group_name_H-M   'P 1'
#
loop_
_entity.id
_entity.type
_entity.pdbx_description
1 polymer ?
#
loop_
_entity_poly.entity_id
_entity_poly.type
_entity_poly.pdbx_seq_one_letter_code
_entity_poly.pdbx_strand_id
1 'polypeptide(L)'
;MESRKSEAPTLDLAPPLETSWLERIFKLKQHGSTVRTEMIAGVTTFITMAYIIFVNPNIMADAGIDHGAAFVATCIAAALGCLLMGLYANWPVGLAPGMGLNAFFTYTVVGTMGYNWETALGAVFVSGVLFMFLTLSKVREWLLNSIPVSLRHAMGAGVGLFLGLIGLKTAGIIVDSPATLIKLGSLHEPGPLLAAVCFLLIAILSYKRVFGAILISIIGVTLAGWGLGLVKFGGVMSMPPSLAPTWMAMDVAGVFNVSMISVVLAFLFVHMFDTAGTLMGVAQRANLVAPDGRIENLSRALKADSASSVFGAVVGVPPVTSYVESAAGVAAGGRTGLTAVVVGLLFVAAMFFAPLAGMIPAYATAGALIYVAMLMMGSMAHIHWDEATDSIPAIVTVIMMPLTFSVADGIALGFISYVALKAGTGKYKEISASLWVLCAIFIAKFVFL
;
A
#
# COMPACT_ATOMS: atom_id res chain seq x y z
N MET A 1 -38.53 58.72 -45.41
CA MET A 1 -38.65 57.59 -44.41
C MET A 1 -37.54 56.62 -44.72
N GLU A 2 -36.37 56.89 -44.17
CA GLU A 2 -35.19 56.01 -44.31
C GLU A 2 -35.11 55.03 -43.17
N SER A 3 -35.15 53.74 -43.45
CA SER A 3 -35.04 52.65 -42.50
C SER A 3 -33.56 52.45 -42.14
N ARG A 4 -33.16 52.85 -40.91
CA ARG A 4 -31.88 52.47 -40.32
C ARG A 4 -31.87 50.94 -40.05
N LYS A 5 -31.08 50.20 -40.79
CA LYS A 5 -30.69 48.83 -40.46
C LYS A 5 -29.77 48.90 -39.22
N SER A 6 -30.25 48.36 -38.12
CA SER A 6 -29.44 48.09 -36.93
C SER A 6 -28.48 46.96 -37.23
N GLU A 7 -27.20 47.25 -37.34
CA GLU A 7 -26.12 46.26 -37.30
C GLU A 7 -26.01 45.73 -35.90
N ALA A 8 -26.21 44.42 -35.73
CA ALA A 8 -25.94 43.71 -34.48
C ALA A 8 -24.42 43.69 -34.22
N PRO A 9 -23.97 43.91 -32.97
CA PRO A 9 -22.55 43.88 -32.64
C PRO A 9 -22.02 42.47 -32.87
N THR A 10 -21.01 42.34 -33.72
CA THR A 10 -20.19 41.11 -33.86
C THR A 10 -19.52 40.88 -32.54
N LEU A 11 -19.91 39.80 -31.83
CA LEU A 11 -19.16 39.29 -30.69
C LEU A 11 -17.78 38.86 -31.21
N ASP A 12 -16.76 39.64 -30.89
CA ASP A 12 -15.37 39.26 -31.00
C ASP A 12 -15.16 38.03 -30.11
N LEU A 13 -15.29 36.86 -30.73
CA LEU A 13 -14.84 35.62 -30.13
C LEU A 13 -13.31 35.71 -30.00
N ALA A 14 -12.84 36.01 -28.79
CA ALA A 14 -11.42 35.90 -28.47
C ALA A 14 -10.85 34.59 -29.01
N PRO A 15 -9.67 34.59 -29.65
CA PRO A 15 -9.08 33.38 -30.21
C PRO A 15 -9.02 32.31 -29.13
N PRO A 16 -9.27 31.04 -29.43
CA PRO A 16 -9.22 29.96 -28.44
C PRO A 16 -7.82 29.99 -27.81
N LEU A 17 -7.75 30.29 -26.52
CA LEU A 17 -6.53 30.24 -25.72
C LEU A 17 -5.83 28.93 -26.04
N GLU A 18 -4.62 28.97 -26.57
CA GLU A 18 -3.80 27.79 -26.80
C GLU A 18 -3.79 26.96 -25.53
N THR A 19 -4.56 25.88 -25.52
CA THR A 19 -4.63 24.99 -24.38
C THR A 19 -3.28 24.30 -24.25
N SER A 20 -2.53 24.64 -23.19
CA SER A 20 -1.26 23.99 -22.85
C SER A 20 -1.43 22.47 -22.95
N TRP A 21 -0.42 21.74 -23.44
CA TRP A 21 -0.45 20.30 -23.52
C TRP A 21 -0.80 19.64 -22.18
N LEU A 22 -0.41 20.23 -21.04
CA LEU A 22 -0.79 19.80 -19.70
C LEU A 22 -2.31 19.89 -19.48
N GLU A 23 -2.95 20.95 -19.97
CA GLU A 23 -4.40 21.10 -19.88
C GLU A 23 -5.14 20.03 -20.71
N ARG A 24 -4.59 19.65 -21.87
CA ARG A 24 -5.20 18.60 -22.72
C ARG A 24 -5.14 17.22 -22.04
N ILE A 25 -4.04 16.91 -21.33
CA ILE A 25 -3.84 15.61 -20.69
C ILE A 25 -4.59 15.56 -19.34
N PHE A 26 -4.40 16.56 -18.47
CA PHE A 26 -4.85 16.51 -17.08
C PHE A 26 -6.18 17.23 -16.83
N LYS A 27 -6.68 18.05 -17.77
CA LYS A 27 -7.93 18.79 -17.65
C LYS A 27 -7.98 19.64 -16.36
N LEU A 28 -6.92 20.34 -16.05
CA LEU A 28 -6.71 21.07 -14.82
C LEU A 28 -7.85 22.05 -14.52
N LYS A 29 -8.29 22.83 -15.51
CA LYS A 29 -9.39 23.80 -15.37
C LYS A 29 -10.72 23.10 -15.07
N GLN A 30 -10.99 21.95 -15.70
CA GLN A 30 -12.20 21.17 -15.47
C GLN A 30 -12.27 20.68 -14.01
N HIS A 31 -11.14 20.34 -13.41
CA HIS A 31 -11.04 19.90 -12.01
C HIS A 31 -10.78 21.07 -11.02
N GLY A 32 -10.84 22.32 -11.49
CA GLY A 32 -10.63 23.49 -10.62
C GLY A 32 -9.22 23.60 -10.03
N SER A 33 -8.21 23.08 -10.73
CA SER A 33 -6.82 23.06 -10.27
C SER A 33 -5.90 23.85 -11.19
N THR A 34 -4.65 24.05 -10.75
CA THR A 34 -3.59 24.70 -11.51
C THR A 34 -2.31 23.88 -11.46
N VAL A 35 -1.41 24.06 -12.43
CA VAL A 35 -0.11 23.39 -12.45
C VAL A 35 0.64 23.57 -11.13
N ARG A 36 0.64 24.79 -10.58
CA ARG A 36 1.32 25.10 -9.31
C ARG A 36 0.71 24.31 -8.15
N THR A 37 -0.62 24.25 -8.07
CA THR A 37 -1.32 23.50 -7.02
C THR A 37 -1.02 22.01 -7.11
N GLU A 38 -1.04 21.43 -8.31
CA GLU A 38 -0.74 20.01 -8.52
C GLU A 38 0.71 19.68 -8.19
N MET A 39 1.67 20.57 -8.51
CA MET A 39 3.08 20.39 -8.12
C MET A 39 3.24 20.40 -6.60
N ILE A 40 2.63 21.36 -5.90
CA ILE A 40 2.68 21.41 -4.43
C ILE A 40 2.04 20.14 -3.84
N ALA A 41 0.90 19.72 -4.37
CA ALA A 41 0.23 18.51 -3.96
C ALA A 41 1.09 17.25 -4.19
N GLY A 42 1.77 17.16 -5.33
CA GLY A 42 2.70 16.06 -5.64
C GLY A 42 3.88 16.01 -4.68
N VAL A 43 4.53 17.15 -4.41
CA VAL A 43 5.60 17.23 -3.42
C VAL A 43 5.10 16.84 -2.02
N THR A 44 3.91 17.31 -1.63
CA THR A 44 3.29 16.96 -0.35
C THR A 44 3.03 15.46 -0.25
N THR A 45 2.45 14.84 -1.28
CA THR A 45 2.23 13.39 -1.34
C THR A 45 3.56 12.64 -1.25
N PHE A 46 4.56 13.05 -2.04
CA PHE A 46 5.87 12.41 -2.02
C PHE A 46 6.50 12.44 -0.62
N ILE A 47 6.53 13.59 0.04
CA ILE A 47 7.11 13.73 1.38
C ILE A 47 6.39 12.83 2.39
N THR A 48 5.06 12.67 2.28
CA THR A 48 4.31 11.83 3.21
C THR A 48 4.51 10.34 2.99
N MET A 49 4.84 9.90 1.77
CA MET A 49 5.05 8.50 1.44
C MET A 49 6.52 8.12 1.20
N ALA A 50 7.45 9.09 1.20
CA ALA A 50 8.87 8.85 0.90
C ALA A 50 9.57 7.90 1.89
N TYR A 51 9.01 7.67 3.07
CA TYR A 51 9.54 6.71 4.03
C TYR A 51 9.64 5.28 3.46
N ILE A 52 8.82 4.95 2.44
CA ILE A 52 8.86 3.63 1.78
C ILE A 52 10.22 3.36 1.12
N ILE A 53 10.92 4.40 0.69
CA ILE A 53 12.26 4.33 0.09
C ILE A 53 13.27 3.68 1.03
N PHE A 54 13.06 3.82 2.34
CA PHE A 54 13.91 3.27 3.38
C PHE A 54 13.35 1.97 3.96
N VAL A 55 12.05 1.95 4.22
CA VAL A 55 11.39 0.83 4.90
C VAL A 55 11.32 -0.41 4.01
N ASN A 56 10.95 -0.27 2.73
CA ASN A 56 10.83 -1.43 1.86
C ASN A 56 12.15 -2.16 1.62
N PRO A 57 13.28 -1.49 1.29
CA PRO A 57 14.56 -2.17 1.11
C PRO A 57 15.04 -2.90 2.38
N ASN A 58 14.80 -2.33 3.57
CA ASN A 58 15.14 -2.99 4.83
C ASN A 58 14.34 -4.27 5.02
N ILE A 59 13.02 -4.24 4.79
CA ILE A 59 12.17 -5.44 4.87
C ILE A 59 12.60 -6.48 3.83
N MET A 60 12.91 -6.07 2.61
CA MET A 60 13.33 -6.98 1.54
C MET A 60 14.71 -7.58 1.81
N ALA A 61 15.61 -6.86 2.46
CA ALA A 61 16.91 -7.38 2.89
C ALA A 61 16.77 -8.52 3.91
N ASP A 62 15.74 -8.46 4.78
CA ASP A 62 15.42 -9.57 5.69
C ASP A 62 14.99 -10.85 4.93
N ALA A 63 14.49 -10.72 3.70
CA ALA A 63 14.21 -11.85 2.80
C ALA A 63 15.44 -12.33 2.00
N GLY A 64 16.61 -11.71 2.19
CA GLY A 64 17.83 -12.03 1.48
C GLY A 64 18.03 -11.33 0.14
N ILE A 65 17.21 -10.33 -0.17
CA ILE A 65 17.35 -9.51 -1.38
C ILE A 65 18.41 -8.43 -1.14
N ASP A 66 19.25 -8.17 -2.16
CA ASP A 66 20.25 -7.10 -2.07
C ASP A 66 19.60 -5.75 -1.77
N HIS A 67 20.04 -5.09 -0.69
CA HIS A 67 19.45 -3.83 -0.21
C HIS A 67 19.50 -2.71 -1.26
N GLY A 68 20.62 -2.61 -1.99
CA GLY A 68 20.79 -1.58 -3.03
C GLY A 68 19.86 -1.81 -4.22
N ALA A 69 19.75 -3.06 -4.68
CA ALA A 69 18.83 -3.45 -5.74
C ALA A 69 17.36 -3.25 -5.31
N ALA A 70 17.01 -3.62 -4.08
CA ALA A 70 15.68 -3.41 -3.50
C ALA A 70 15.31 -1.92 -3.42
N PHE A 71 16.28 -1.07 -3.07
CA PHE A 71 16.08 0.40 -3.05
C PHE A 71 15.76 0.94 -4.45
N VAL A 72 16.56 0.59 -5.44
CA VAL A 72 16.34 1.04 -6.83
C VAL A 72 15.03 0.47 -7.38
N ALA A 73 14.78 -0.83 -7.15
CA ALA A 73 13.53 -1.49 -7.53
C ALA A 73 12.31 -0.78 -6.93
N THR A 74 12.35 -0.41 -5.64
CA THR A 74 11.29 0.34 -4.95
C THR A 74 11.03 1.68 -5.63
N CYS A 75 12.07 2.45 -5.91
CA CYS A 75 11.94 3.75 -6.56
C CYS A 75 11.38 3.64 -7.98
N ILE A 76 11.86 2.68 -8.78
CA ILE A 76 11.38 2.45 -10.16
C ILE A 76 9.93 2.00 -10.15
N ALA A 77 9.58 1.03 -9.30
CA ALA A 77 8.22 0.50 -9.22
C ALA A 77 7.22 1.60 -8.79
N ALA A 78 7.59 2.41 -7.80
CA ALA A 78 6.80 3.55 -7.36
C ALA A 78 6.67 4.62 -8.45
N ALA A 79 7.78 4.95 -9.14
CA ALA A 79 7.77 5.91 -10.24
C ALA A 79 6.84 5.46 -11.38
N LEU A 80 7.00 4.21 -11.85
CA LEU A 80 6.16 3.64 -12.91
C LEU A 80 4.69 3.58 -12.50
N GLY A 81 4.41 3.15 -11.27
CA GLY A 81 3.04 3.11 -10.74
C GLY A 81 2.39 4.49 -10.70
N CYS A 82 3.10 5.50 -10.18
CA CYS A 82 2.63 6.87 -10.14
C CYS A 82 2.43 7.47 -11.55
N LEU A 83 3.33 7.18 -12.49
CA LEU A 83 3.19 7.63 -13.88
C LEU A 83 1.98 6.98 -14.56
N LEU A 84 1.77 5.67 -14.37
CA LEU A 84 0.59 4.98 -14.89
C LEU A 84 -0.70 5.56 -14.28
N MET A 85 -0.74 5.79 -12.98
CA MET A 85 -1.89 6.37 -12.31
C MET A 85 -2.16 7.79 -12.79
N GLY A 86 -1.11 8.61 -12.95
CA GLY A 86 -1.22 9.99 -13.37
C GLY A 86 -1.60 10.16 -14.83
N LEU A 87 -0.90 9.48 -15.74
CA LEU A 87 -1.06 9.67 -17.18
C LEU A 87 -2.26 8.90 -17.75
N TYR A 88 -2.51 7.68 -17.27
CA TYR A 88 -3.57 6.83 -17.80
C TYR A 88 -4.93 7.01 -17.09
N ALA A 89 -4.91 7.10 -15.75
CA ALA A 89 -6.13 7.24 -14.97
C ALA A 89 -6.50 8.70 -14.68
N ASN A 90 -5.54 9.61 -14.74
CA ASN A 90 -5.67 11.01 -14.33
C ASN A 90 -6.11 11.18 -12.86
N TRP A 91 -5.51 10.41 -11.95
CA TRP A 91 -5.82 10.41 -10.53
C TRP A 91 -4.67 10.95 -9.68
N PRO A 92 -4.95 11.76 -8.64
CA PRO A 92 -3.94 12.33 -7.74
C PRO A 92 -3.49 11.33 -6.66
N VAL A 93 -3.12 10.11 -7.08
CA VAL A 93 -2.77 9.01 -6.17
C VAL A 93 -1.36 8.52 -6.43
N GLY A 94 -0.52 8.53 -5.40
CA GLY A 94 0.79 7.91 -5.41
C GLY A 94 0.68 6.40 -5.18
N LEU A 95 1.51 5.65 -5.89
CA LEU A 95 1.65 4.21 -5.76
C LEU A 95 3.07 3.85 -5.31
N ALA A 96 3.17 2.84 -4.46
CA ALA A 96 4.44 2.25 -4.06
C ALA A 96 4.22 0.82 -3.51
N PRO A 97 5.29 0.03 -3.24
CA PRO A 97 5.13 -1.28 -2.61
C PRO A 97 4.35 -1.20 -1.30
N GLY A 98 3.30 -2.03 -1.18
CA GLY A 98 2.36 -2.00 -0.04
C GLY A 98 2.96 -2.59 1.22
N MET A 99 2.98 -1.84 2.33
CA MET A 99 3.68 -2.20 3.56
C MET A 99 3.25 -3.54 4.15
N GLY A 100 1.94 -3.78 4.25
CA GLY A 100 1.42 -5.04 4.79
C GLY A 100 1.73 -6.23 3.89
N LEU A 101 1.72 -6.03 2.57
CA LEU A 101 2.07 -7.05 1.58
C LEU A 101 3.57 -7.33 1.56
N ASN A 102 4.42 -6.32 1.80
CA ASN A 102 5.86 -6.49 1.94
C ASN A 102 6.20 -7.35 3.16
N ALA A 103 5.55 -7.07 4.28
CA ALA A 103 5.72 -7.86 5.50
C ALA A 103 5.26 -9.31 5.31
N PHE A 104 4.12 -9.53 4.67
CA PHE A 104 3.65 -10.87 4.32
C PHE A 104 4.62 -11.60 3.39
N PHE A 105 5.12 -10.91 2.36
CA PHE A 105 6.13 -11.44 1.45
C PHE A 105 7.37 -11.93 2.21
N THR A 106 7.98 -11.05 3.01
CA THR A 106 9.27 -11.32 3.65
C THR A 106 9.15 -12.28 4.82
N TYR A 107 8.25 -12.01 5.76
CA TYR A 107 8.25 -12.73 7.03
C TYR A 107 7.39 -13.99 6.99
N THR A 108 6.31 -14.01 6.19
CA THR A 108 5.48 -15.22 6.06
C THR A 108 6.00 -16.12 4.93
N VAL A 109 6.01 -15.63 3.69
CA VAL A 109 6.28 -16.50 2.55
C VAL A 109 7.74 -16.95 2.53
N VAL A 110 8.67 -16.02 2.68
CA VAL A 110 10.10 -16.35 2.70
C VAL A 110 10.52 -16.88 4.07
N GLY A 111 10.22 -16.14 5.16
CA GLY A 111 10.71 -16.47 6.49
C GLY A 111 10.08 -17.71 7.11
N THR A 112 8.74 -17.77 7.18
CA THR A 112 8.02 -18.85 7.90
C THR A 112 7.78 -20.06 7.01
N MET A 113 7.34 -19.85 5.75
CA MET A 113 7.05 -20.95 4.82
C MET A 113 8.32 -21.49 4.13
N GLY A 114 9.45 -20.77 4.21
CA GLY A 114 10.75 -21.21 3.71
C GLY A 114 10.90 -21.19 2.19
N TYR A 115 10.06 -20.45 1.48
CA TYR A 115 10.20 -20.27 0.04
C TYR A 115 11.31 -19.28 -0.31
N ASN A 116 11.97 -19.50 -1.44
CA ASN A 116 12.90 -18.51 -1.98
C ASN A 116 12.14 -17.23 -2.34
N TRP A 117 12.79 -16.08 -2.20
CA TRP A 117 12.18 -14.80 -2.52
C TRP A 117 11.82 -14.67 -4.01
N GLU A 118 12.51 -15.36 -4.91
CA GLU A 118 12.19 -15.43 -6.34
C GLU A 118 10.83 -16.10 -6.57
N THR A 119 10.55 -17.19 -5.86
CA THR A 119 9.23 -17.87 -5.92
C THR A 119 8.13 -17.00 -5.30
N ALA A 120 8.45 -16.29 -4.22
CA ALA A 120 7.52 -15.33 -3.63
C ALA A 120 7.20 -14.17 -4.60
N LEU A 121 8.18 -13.65 -5.36
CA LEU A 121 7.97 -12.69 -6.45
C LEU A 121 7.12 -13.29 -7.58
N GLY A 122 7.32 -14.56 -7.90
CA GLY A 122 6.46 -15.30 -8.84
C GLY A 122 5.00 -15.28 -8.40
N ALA A 123 4.72 -15.49 -7.10
CA ALA A 123 3.36 -15.40 -6.56
C ALA A 123 2.79 -13.97 -6.64
N VAL A 124 3.60 -12.95 -6.38
CA VAL A 124 3.22 -11.54 -6.58
C VAL A 124 2.85 -11.28 -8.04
N PHE A 125 3.67 -11.75 -8.98
CA PHE A 125 3.39 -11.61 -10.41
C PHE A 125 2.07 -12.27 -10.80
N VAL A 126 1.87 -13.53 -10.43
CA VAL A 126 0.64 -14.28 -10.72
C VAL A 126 -0.58 -13.59 -10.09
N SER A 127 -0.50 -13.15 -8.83
CA SER A 127 -1.59 -12.42 -8.17
C SER A 127 -1.90 -11.08 -8.86
N GLY A 128 -0.87 -10.35 -9.32
CA GLY A 128 -1.02 -9.11 -10.08
C GLY A 128 -1.70 -9.33 -11.43
N VAL A 129 -1.32 -10.38 -12.17
CA VAL A 129 -1.96 -10.77 -13.42
C VAL A 129 -3.41 -11.18 -13.20
N LEU A 130 -3.71 -11.95 -12.15
CA LEU A 130 -5.07 -12.29 -11.77
C LEU A 130 -5.88 -11.04 -11.42
N PHE A 131 -5.31 -10.11 -10.66
CA PHE A 131 -5.98 -8.86 -10.32
C PHE A 131 -6.28 -8.02 -11.57
N MET A 132 -5.34 -7.94 -12.51
CA MET A 132 -5.55 -7.25 -13.78
C MET A 132 -6.67 -7.93 -14.59
N PHE A 133 -6.69 -9.27 -14.68
CA PHE A 133 -7.75 -10.01 -15.34
C PHE A 133 -9.12 -9.77 -14.69
N LEU A 134 -9.20 -9.82 -13.36
CA LEU A 134 -10.42 -9.49 -12.62
C LEU A 134 -10.87 -8.04 -12.86
N THR A 135 -9.94 -7.12 -12.96
CA THR A 135 -10.24 -5.69 -13.23
C THR A 135 -10.77 -5.46 -14.65
N LEU A 136 -10.36 -6.30 -15.61
CA LEU A 136 -10.87 -6.25 -16.99
C LEU A 136 -12.24 -6.92 -17.13
N SER A 137 -12.59 -7.82 -16.22
CA SER A 137 -13.82 -8.61 -16.23
C SER A 137 -14.86 -8.05 -15.25
N LYS A 138 -16.15 -8.36 -15.46
CA LYS A 138 -17.23 -8.04 -14.49
C LYS A 138 -17.17 -8.91 -13.22
N VAL A 139 -16.31 -9.93 -13.21
CA VAL A 139 -16.13 -10.85 -12.08
C VAL A 139 -15.65 -10.12 -10.82
N ARG A 140 -14.92 -9.01 -10.98
CA ARG A 140 -14.44 -8.20 -9.86
C ARG A 140 -15.58 -7.63 -9.01
N GLU A 141 -16.61 -7.03 -9.62
CA GLU A 141 -17.75 -6.48 -8.87
C GLU A 141 -18.48 -7.58 -8.11
N TRP A 142 -18.62 -8.75 -8.74
CA TRP A 142 -19.19 -9.92 -8.09
C TRP A 142 -18.33 -10.39 -6.91
N LEU A 143 -17.01 -10.46 -7.06
CA LEU A 143 -16.10 -10.91 -6.00
C LEU A 143 -16.07 -9.91 -4.82
N LEU A 144 -15.95 -8.60 -5.12
CA LEU A 144 -15.98 -7.55 -4.09
C LEU A 144 -17.27 -7.56 -3.27
N ASN A 145 -18.41 -7.76 -3.95
CA ASN A 145 -19.71 -7.80 -3.29
C ASN A 145 -19.96 -9.12 -2.55
N SER A 146 -19.21 -10.17 -2.87
CA SER A 146 -19.36 -11.49 -2.27
C SER A 146 -18.72 -11.61 -0.90
N ILE A 147 -17.72 -10.78 -0.60
CA ILE A 147 -17.01 -10.84 0.69
C ILE A 147 -17.66 -9.85 1.67
N PRO A 148 -18.06 -10.33 2.87
CA PRO A 148 -18.69 -9.49 3.89
C PRO A 148 -17.85 -8.28 4.28
N VAL A 149 -18.50 -7.15 4.49
CA VAL A 149 -17.85 -5.86 4.83
C VAL A 149 -16.97 -6.01 6.08
N SER A 150 -17.46 -6.71 7.12
CA SER A 150 -16.71 -6.95 8.36
C SER A 150 -15.41 -7.73 8.12
N LEU A 151 -15.41 -8.75 7.25
CA LEU A 151 -14.19 -9.50 6.90
C LEU A 151 -13.21 -8.65 6.09
N ARG A 152 -13.70 -7.79 5.19
CA ARG A 152 -12.83 -6.85 4.45
C ARG A 152 -12.07 -5.91 5.38
N HIS A 153 -12.77 -5.32 6.35
CA HIS A 153 -12.14 -4.46 7.35
C HIS A 153 -11.22 -5.22 8.29
N ALA A 154 -11.60 -6.47 8.64
CA ALA A 154 -10.77 -7.34 9.47
C ALA A 154 -9.46 -7.74 8.78
N MET A 155 -9.46 -7.98 7.47
CA MET A 155 -8.21 -8.23 6.72
C MET A 155 -7.25 -7.05 6.81
N GLY A 156 -7.71 -5.82 6.59
CA GLY A 156 -6.88 -4.63 6.73
C GLY A 156 -6.34 -4.44 8.15
N ALA A 157 -7.19 -4.61 9.15
CA ALA A 157 -6.79 -4.51 10.56
C ALA A 157 -5.82 -5.61 10.98
N GLY A 158 -6.04 -6.85 10.53
CA GLY A 158 -5.17 -7.99 10.82
C GLY A 158 -3.78 -7.83 10.22
N VAL A 159 -3.68 -7.36 8.98
CA VAL A 159 -2.41 -6.98 8.35
C VAL A 159 -1.74 -5.85 9.14
N GLY A 160 -2.51 -4.87 9.61
CA GLY A 160 -2.00 -3.81 10.48
C GLY A 160 -1.42 -4.37 11.79
N LEU A 161 -2.14 -5.25 12.48
CA LEU A 161 -1.66 -5.86 13.73
C LEU A 161 -0.42 -6.73 13.49
N PHE A 162 -0.38 -7.48 12.39
CA PHE A 162 0.78 -8.26 11.97
C PHE A 162 2.02 -7.37 11.72
N LEU A 163 1.83 -6.26 10.99
CA LEU A 163 2.89 -5.27 10.76
C LEU A 163 3.38 -4.64 12.07
N GLY A 164 2.46 -4.37 13.00
CA GLY A 164 2.80 -3.85 14.34
C GLY A 164 3.65 -4.82 15.15
N LEU A 165 3.32 -6.12 15.13
CA LEU A 165 4.12 -7.16 15.77
C LEU A 165 5.54 -7.20 15.19
N ILE A 166 5.66 -7.17 13.86
CA ILE A 166 6.96 -7.13 13.17
C ILE A 166 7.73 -5.87 13.56
N GLY A 167 7.10 -4.69 13.53
CA GLY A 167 7.72 -3.44 13.93
C GLY A 167 8.25 -3.48 15.37
N LEU A 168 7.48 -4.01 16.32
CA LEU A 168 7.90 -4.17 17.72
C LEU A 168 9.06 -5.16 17.87
N LYS A 169 9.07 -6.25 17.07
CA LYS A 169 10.16 -7.23 17.05
C LYS A 169 11.43 -6.62 16.45
N THR A 170 11.34 -5.97 15.30
CA THR A 170 12.47 -5.29 14.64
C THR A 170 13.05 -4.17 15.50
N ALA A 171 12.19 -3.47 16.27
CA ALA A 171 12.61 -2.47 17.25
C ALA A 171 13.35 -3.08 18.45
N GLY A 172 13.25 -4.40 18.70
CA GLY A 172 13.73 -5.04 19.92
C GLY A 172 12.89 -4.70 21.17
N ILE A 173 11.71 -4.07 20.97
CA ILE A 173 10.77 -3.77 22.09
C ILE A 173 10.14 -5.06 22.59
N ILE A 174 9.83 -6.00 21.69
CA ILE A 174 9.45 -7.36 22.05
C ILE A 174 10.51 -8.33 21.56
N VAL A 175 10.79 -9.35 22.38
CA VAL A 175 11.77 -10.40 22.07
C VAL A 175 11.19 -11.77 22.37
N ASP A 176 11.77 -12.80 21.78
CA ASP A 176 11.34 -14.18 21.97
C ASP A 176 11.48 -14.61 23.45
N SER A 177 10.55 -15.43 23.92
CA SER A 177 10.54 -15.98 25.28
C SER A 177 10.04 -17.44 25.25
N PRO A 178 10.83 -18.42 25.69
CA PRO A 178 10.39 -19.81 25.69
C PRO A 178 9.13 -20.09 26.54
N ALA A 179 8.93 -19.28 27.57
CA ALA A 179 7.79 -19.46 28.50
C ALA A 179 6.49 -18.82 28.02
N THR A 180 6.58 -17.68 27.33
CA THR A 180 5.41 -16.84 26.98
C THR A 180 5.33 -16.51 25.48
N LEU A 181 6.18 -17.13 24.65
CA LEU A 181 6.39 -16.87 23.24
C LEU A 181 7.10 -15.52 23.00
N ILE A 182 6.59 -14.46 23.60
CA ILE A 182 7.17 -13.10 23.53
C ILE A 182 7.22 -12.45 24.92
N LYS A 183 8.18 -11.57 25.13
CA LYS A 183 8.32 -10.72 26.32
C LYS A 183 8.83 -9.33 25.96
N LEU A 184 8.73 -8.39 26.89
CA LEU A 184 9.33 -7.07 26.75
C LEU A 184 10.87 -7.20 26.70
N GLY A 185 11.48 -6.59 25.68
CA GLY A 185 12.92 -6.48 25.54
C GLY A 185 13.53 -5.44 26.48
N SER A 186 14.85 -5.24 26.37
CA SER A 186 15.57 -4.26 27.18
C SER A 186 15.40 -2.86 26.59
N LEU A 187 14.59 -2.01 27.26
CA LEU A 187 14.43 -0.61 26.89
C LEU A 187 15.64 0.26 27.27
N HIS A 188 16.64 -0.29 27.97
CA HIS A 188 17.90 0.39 28.25
C HIS A 188 18.84 0.42 27.04
N GLU A 189 18.62 -0.44 26.06
CA GLU A 189 19.39 -0.44 24.82
C GLU A 189 18.98 0.75 23.93
N PRO A 190 19.95 1.39 23.23
CA PRO A 190 19.66 2.55 22.39
C PRO A 190 18.66 2.26 21.27
N GLY A 191 18.71 1.06 20.66
CA GLY A 191 17.83 0.68 19.54
C GLY A 191 16.33 0.73 19.90
N PRO A 192 15.86 -0.06 20.88
CA PRO A 192 14.47 -0.04 21.34
C PRO A 192 14.00 1.33 21.82
N LEU A 193 14.86 2.06 22.54
CA LEU A 193 14.55 3.41 23.02
C LEU A 193 14.33 4.38 21.83
N LEU A 194 15.25 4.38 20.85
CA LEU A 194 15.16 5.25 19.68
C LEU A 194 13.96 4.88 18.79
N ALA A 195 13.60 3.60 18.68
CA ALA A 195 12.38 3.17 17.98
C ALA A 195 11.11 3.70 18.68
N ALA A 196 11.05 3.62 20.01
CA ALA A 196 9.93 4.18 20.78
C ALA A 196 9.85 5.71 20.62
N VAL A 197 10.99 6.40 20.68
CA VAL A 197 11.08 7.85 20.46
C VAL A 197 10.62 8.18 19.01
N CYS A 198 11.04 7.42 18.01
CA CYS A 198 10.60 7.59 16.62
C CYS A 198 9.07 7.51 16.49
N PHE A 199 8.48 6.45 17.05
CA PHE A 199 7.03 6.27 17.06
C PHE A 199 6.29 7.45 17.71
N LEU A 200 6.74 7.88 18.89
CA LEU A 200 6.13 9.01 19.62
C LEU A 200 6.28 10.33 18.85
N LEU A 201 7.45 10.59 18.25
CA LEU A 201 7.65 11.77 17.40
C LEU A 201 6.71 11.78 16.21
N ILE A 202 6.55 10.64 15.52
CA ILE A 202 5.62 10.51 14.42
C ILE A 202 4.20 10.84 14.91
N ALA A 203 3.76 10.27 16.02
CA ALA A 203 2.43 10.48 16.59
C ALA A 203 2.19 11.96 16.95
N ILE A 204 3.16 12.60 17.61
CA ILE A 204 3.08 14.01 17.99
C ILE A 204 3.04 14.93 16.76
N LEU A 205 3.92 14.72 15.79
CA LEU A 205 3.98 15.53 14.57
C LEU A 205 2.73 15.33 13.71
N SER A 206 2.23 14.09 13.62
CA SER A 206 0.99 13.78 12.91
C SER A 206 -0.22 14.43 13.58
N TYR A 207 -0.30 14.42 14.92
CA TYR A 207 -1.35 15.14 15.66
C TYR A 207 -1.32 16.64 15.37
N LYS A 208 -0.11 17.22 15.29
CA LYS A 208 0.10 18.63 14.92
C LYS A 208 -0.10 18.90 13.43
N ARG A 209 -0.49 17.90 12.64
CA ARG A 209 -0.69 17.99 11.17
C ARG A 209 0.56 18.45 10.42
N VAL A 210 1.74 18.08 10.88
CA VAL A 210 3.00 18.36 10.19
C VAL A 210 3.13 17.41 9.00
N PHE A 211 3.26 17.98 7.80
CA PHE A 211 3.46 17.18 6.59
C PHE A 211 4.79 16.42 6.67
N GLY A 212 4.77 15.14 6.28
CA GLY A 212 5.98 14.31 6.30
C GLY A 212 6.43 13.90 7.72
N ALA A 213 5.52 13.88 8.71
CA ALA A 213 5.81 13.50 10.09
C ALA A 213 6.64 12.23 10.20
N ILE A 214 6.32 11.19 9.41
CA ILE A 214 7.05 9.92 9.39
C ILE A 214 8.49 10.13 8.92
N LEU A 215 8.68 10.79 7.77
CA LEU A 215 9.99 11.04 7.20
C LEU A 215 10.86 11.90 8.12
N ILE A 216 10.31 12.99 8.66
CA ILE A 216 11.00 13.90 9.61
C ILE A 216 11.46 13.14 10.83
N SER A 217 10.61 12.27 11.40
CA SER A 217 10.94 11.49 12.58
C SER A 217 12.02 10.44 12.31
N ILE A 218 11.95 9.72 11.17
CA ILE A 218 12.99 8.78 10.73
C ILE A 218 14.33 9.50 10.62
N ILE A 219 14.39 10.63 9.92
CA ILE A 219 15.61 11.41 9.74
C ILE A 219 16.11 11.91 11.10
N GLY A 220 15.23 12.47 11.94
CA GLY A 220 15.59 12.99 13.26
C GLY A 220 16.21 11.93 14.16
N VAL A 221 15.61 10.73 14.21
CA VAL A 221 16.12 9.62 15.01
C VAL A 221 17.40 9.02 14.41
N THR A 222 17.53 9.00 13.07
CA THR A 222 18.78 8.61 12.42
C THR A 222 19.92 9.56 12.73
N LEU A 223 19.67 10.87 12.73
CA LEU A 223 20.66 11.88 13.14
C LEU A 223 21.04 11.75 14.63
N ALA A 224 20.07 11.46 15.50
CA ALA A 224 20.36 11.17 16.91
C ALA A 224 21.24 9.92 17.05
N GLY A 225 20.93 8.84 16.29
CA GLY A 225 21.76 7.63 16.24
C GLY A 225 23.17 7.89 15.70
N TRP A 226 23.30 8.78 14.71
CA TRP A 226 24.60 9.21 14.23
C TRP A 226 25.39 9.96 15.31
N GLY A 227 24.75 10.88 16.01
CA GLY A 227 25.36 11.59 17.16
C GLY A 227 25.81 10.67 18.30
N LEU A 228 25.12 9.52 18.48
CA LEU A 228 25.48 8.47 19.45
C LEU A 228 26.53 7.47 18.91
N GLY A 229 27.00 7.64 17.67
CA GLY A 229 27.98 6.74 17.04
C GLY A 229 27.41 5.40 16.57
N LEU A 230 26.08 5.25 16.53
CA LEU A 230 25.40 4.02 16.09
C LEU A 230 25.27 3.92 14.56
N VAL A 231 25.33 5.07 13.88
CA VAL A 231 25.18 5.18 12.41
C VAL A 231 26.45 5.79 11.83
N LYS A 232 26.95 5.18 10.73
CA LYS A 232 28.10 5.73 10.01
C LYS A 232 27.62 6.57 8.82
N PHE A 233 28.26 7.72 8.60
CA PHE A 233 27.95 8.56 7.46
C PHE A 233 28.48 7.92 6.18
N GLY A 234 27.58 7.58 5.24
CA GLY A 234 27.91 6.92 3.97
C GLY A 234 27.95 7.82 2.74
N GLY A 235 27.71 9.13 2.92
CA GLY A 235 27.59 10.10 1.82
C GLY A 235 26.16 10.55 1.56
N VAL A 236 25.99 11.54 0.67
CA VAL A 236 24.65 12.12 0.37
C VAL A 236 24.13 11.60 -0.95
N MET A 237 24.94 11.58 -2.00
CA MET A 237 24.55 11.21 -3.36
C MET A 237 25.53 10.22 -3.97
N SER A 238 25.01 9.31 -4.77
CA SER A 238 25.78 8.39 -5.61
C SER A 238 25.03 8.07 -6.89
N MET A 239 25.69 7.41 -7.83
CA MET A 239 24.97 6.73 -8.92
C MET A 239 24.07 5.65 -8.30
N PRO A 240 22.85 5.45 -8.87
CA PRO A 240 21.95 4.41 -8.40
C PRO A 240 22.64 3.03 -8.37
N PRO A 241 22.45 2.23 -7.33
CA PRO A 241 22.89 0.84 -7.31
C PRO A 241 22.33 0.03 -8.48
N SER A 242 22.98 -1.12 -8.78
CA SER A 242 22.54 -1.99 -9.87
C SER A 242 21.18 -2.62 -9.55
N LEU A 243 20.27 -2.59 -10.52
CA LEU A 243 18.98 -3.30 -10.46
C LEU A 243 19.13 -4.78 -10.84
N ALA A 244 20.24 -5.19 -11.45
CA ALA A 244 20.43 -6.52 -12.02
C ALA A 244 20.05 -7.69 -11.09
N PRO A 245 20.33 -7.66 -9.76
CA PRO A 245 19.97 -8.77 -8.87
C PRO A 245 18.48 -9.06 -8.78
N THR A 246 17.62 -8.06 -8.97
CA THR A 246 16.17 -8.20 -8.79
C THR A 246 15.40 -8.16 -10.13
N TRP A 247 16.04 -7.71 -11.21
CA TRP A 247 15.40 -7.59 -12.52
C TRP A 247 15.01 -8.95 -13.10
N MET A 248 13.70 -9.17 -13.30
CA MET A 248 13.13 -10.42 -13.82
C MET A 248 13.56 -11.68 -13.03
N ALA A 249 13.90 -11.53 -11.76
CA ALA A 249 14.34 -12.63 -10.92
C ALA A 249 13.19 -13.53 -10.43
N MET A 250 11.95 -13.20 -10.74
CA MET A 250 10.76 -13.96 -10.33
C MET A 250 10.75 -15.37 -10.90
N ASP A 251 10.55 -16.38 -10.04
CA ASP A 251 10.32 -17.77 -10.43
C ASP A 251 8.83 -18.07 -10.48
N VAL A 252 8.24 -17.92 -11.66
CA VAL A 252 6.82 -18.21 -11.90
C VAL A 252 6.53 -19.71 -11.90
N ALA A 253 7.49 -20.55 -12.29
CA ALA A 253 7.30 -22.00 -12.33
C ALA A 253 7.15 -22.59 -10.92
N GLY A 254 7.91 -22.09 -9.95
CA GLY A 254 7.83 -22.47 -8.54
C GLY A 254 6.49 -22.17 -7.87
N VAL A 255 5.64 -21.31 -8.48
CA VAL A 255 4.32 -20.96 -7.93
C VAL A 255 3.28 -22.08 -8.13
N PHE A 256 3.46 -22.97 -9.11
CA PHE A 256 2.50 -24.00 -9.44
C PHE A 256 2.56 -25.20 -8.49
N ASN A 257 2.37 -24.93 -7.20
CA ASN A 257 2.17 -25.93 -6.16
C ASN A 257 0.95 -25.54 -5.27
N VAL A 258 0.39 -26.53 -4.58
CA VAL A 258 -0.88 -26.36 -3.84
C VAL A 258 -0.74 -25.34 -2.72
N SER A 259 0.41 -25.31 -2.02
CA SER A 259 0.66 -24.36 -0.92
C SER A 259 0.66 -22.92 -1.41
N MET A 260 1.21 -22.65 -2.60
CA MET A 260 1.31 -21.32 -3.17
C MET A 260 -0.03 -20.74 -3.63
N ILE A 261 -1.05 -21.57 -3.87
CA ILE A 261 -2.41 -21.09 -4.21
C ILE A 261 -2.92 -20.17 -3.10
N SER A 262 -2.77 -20.54 -1.85
CA SER A 262 -3.22 -19.72 -0.71
C SER A 262 -2.42 -18.42 -0.59
N VAL A 263 -1.13 -18.42 -0.94
CA VAL A 263 -0.26 -17.24 -0.95
C VAL A 263 -0.71 -16.28 -2.04
N VAL A 264 -0.94 -16.78 -3.26
CA VAL A 264 -1.44 -15.99 -4.39
C VAL A 264 -2.80 -15.37 -4.08
N LEU A 265 -3.72 -16.14 -3.49
CA LEU A 265 -5.03 -15.64 -3.08
C LEU A 265 -4.92 -14.59 -1.95
N ALA A 266 -4.01 -14.77 -0.99
CA ALA A 266 -3.78 -13.78 0.05
C ALA A 266 -3.25 -12.46 -0.54
N PHE A 267 -2.24 -12.50 -1.40
CA PHE A 267 -1.77 -11.32 -2.13
C PHE A 267 -2.90 -10.65 -2.90
N LEU A 268 -3.68 -11.43 -3.65
CA LEU A 268 -4.79 -10.92 -4.46
C LEU A 268 -5.85 -10.20 -3.61
N PHE A 269 -6.33 -10.84 -2.55
CA PHE A 269 -7.41 -10.27 -1.73
C PHE A 269 -6.94 -9.05 -0.96
N VAL A 270 -5.80 -9.13 -0.26
CA VAL A 270 -5.29 -8.00 0.51
C VAL A 270 -5.04 -6.81 -0.42
N HIS A 271 -4.37 -7.04 -1.57
CA HIS A 271 -4.12 -5.99 -2.54
C HIS A 271 -5.42 -5.36 -3.07
N MET A 272 -6.38 -6.19 -3.48
CA MET A 272 -7.65 -5.72 -4.06
C MET A 272 -8.45 -4.87 -3.07
N PHE A 273 -8.51 -5.27 -1.78
CA PHE A 273 -9.28 -4.53 -0.77
C PHE A 273 -8.57 -3.28 -0.28
N ASP A 274 -7.26 -3.34 -0.12
CA ASP A 274 -6.44 -2.19 0.26
C ASP A 274 -6.54 -1.09 -0.80
N THR A 275 -6.33 -1.45 -2.08
CA THR A 275 -6.50 -0.53 -3.21
C THR A 275 -7.92 0.02 -3.30
N ALA A 276 -8.94 -0.83 -3.18
CA ALA A 276 -10.34 -0.38 -3.28
C ALA A 276 -10.67 0.63 -2.16
N GLY A 277 -10.26 0.35 -0.92
CA GLY A 277 -10.47 1.24 0.22
C GLY A 277 -9.75 2.59 0.05
N THR A 278 -8.49 2.56 -0.35
CA THR A 278 -7.68 3.75 -0.57
C THR A 278 -8.23 4.61 -1.70
N LEU A 279 -8.53 4.01 -2.85
CA LEU A 279 -9.05 4.76 -4.01
C LEU A 279 -10.40 5.39 -3.70
N MET A 280 -11.30 4.68 -3.00
CA MET A 280 -12.59 5.25 -2.57
C MET A 280 -12.41 6.44 -1.62
N GLY A 281 -11.53 6.31 -0.63
CA GLY A 281 -11.24 7.38 0.33
C GLY A 281 -10.63 8.62 -0.33
N VAL A 282 -9.73 8.44 -1.28
CA VAL A 282 -9.12 9.53 -2.05
C VAL A 282 -10.12 10.15 -3.02
N ALA A 283 -10.94 9.35 -3.72
CA ALA A 283 -11.96 9.83 -4.66
C ALA A 283 -12.94 10.81 -3.99
N GLN A 284 -13.42 10.47 -2.79
CA GLN A 284 -14.30 11.33 -2.02
C GLN A 284 -13.65 12.68 -1.69
N ARG A 285 -12.40 12.66 -1.23
CA ARG A 285 -11.66 13.87 -0.86
C ARG A 285 -11.22 14.71 -2.06
N ALA A 286 -10.97 14.06 -3.20
CA ALA A 286 -10.55 14.72 -4.44
C ALA A 286 -11.73 15.25 -5.27
N ASN A 287 -12.98 15.08 -4.81
CA ASN A 287 -14.20 15.41 -5.55
C ASN A 287 -14.32 14.69 -6.91
N LEU A 288 -13.84 13.43 -6.98
CA LEU A 288 -13.97 12.58 -8.16
C LEU A 288 -15.26 11.75 -8.15
N VAL A 289 -16.11 11.90 -7.16
CA VAL A 289 -17.40 11.23 -7.03
C VAL A 289 -18.48 12.14 -7.61
N ALA A 290 -19.13 11.70 -8.69
CA ALA A 290 -20.25 12.40 -9.30
C ALA A 290 -21.51 12.35 -8.40
N PRO A 291 -22.50 13.25 -8.58
CA PRO A 291 -23.74 13.25 -7.80
C PRO A 291 -24.56 11.96 -7.89
N ASP A 292 -24.37 11.18 -8.95
CA ASP A 292 -25.01 9.86 -9.15
C ASP A 292 -24.23 8.71 -8.47
N GLY A 293 -23.18 9.03 -7.71
CA GLY A 293 -22.33 8.06 -7.02
C GLY A 293 -21.26 7.40 -7.89
N ARG A 294 -21.20 7.70 -9.18
CA ARG A 294 -20.14 7.20 -10.06
C ARG A 294 -18.82 7.89 -9.73
N ILE A 295 -17.74 7.10 -9.80
CA ILE A 295 -16.39 7.60 -9.59
C ILE A 295 -15.69 7.75 -10.93
N GLU A 296 -15.21 8.96 -11.21
CA GLU A 296 -14.54 9.29 -12.46
C GLU A 296 -13.30 8.42 -12.66
N ASN A 297 -13.18 7.79 -13.83
CA ASN A 297 -12.03 6.96 -14.21
C ASN A 297 -11.62 5.84 -13.24
N LEU A 298 -12.49 5.39 -12.32
CA LEU A 298 -12.17 4.34 -11.34
C LEU A 298 -11.64 3.07 -12.01
N SER A 299 -12.24 2.62 -13.12
CA SER A 299 -11.77 1.44 -13.85
C SER A 299 -10.35 1.62 -14.39
N ARG A 300 -9.97 2.84 -14.81
CA ARG A 300 -8.59 3.14 -15.23
C ARG A 300 -7.63 3.14 -14.06
N ALA A 301 -8.02 3.72 -12.94
CA ALA A 301 -7.20 3.74 -11.72
C ALA A 301 -6.86 2.32 -11.26
N LEU A 302 -7.84 1.42 -11.27
CA LEU A 302 -7.64 0.03 -10.89
C LEU A 302 -6.80 -0.77 -11.89
N LYS A 303 -6.90 -0.46 -13.19
CA LYS A 303 -6.00 -1.04 -14.19
C LYS A 303 -4.57 -0.53 -14.02
N ALA A 304 -4.39 0.74 -13.71
CA ALA A 304 -3.08 1.31 -13.42
C ALA A 304 -2.46 0.66 -12.17
N ASP A 305 -3.24 0.46 -11.11
CA ASP A 305 -2.79 -0.18 -9.88
C ASP A 305 -2.40 -1.65 -10.10
N SER A 306 -3.26 -2.45 -10.73
CA SER A 306 -2.96 -3.86 -11.03
C SER A 306 -1.76 -4.01 -11.98
N ALA A 307 -1.64 -3.17 -13.01
CA ALA A 307 -0.48 -3.17 -13.90
C ALA A 307 0.80 -2.80 -13.15
N SER A 308 0.72 -1.84 -12.23
CA SER A 308 1.86 -1.42 -11.39
C SER A 308 2.37 -2.56 -10.53
N SER A 309 1.49 -3.42 -10.02
CA SER A 309 1.88 -4.60 -9.25
C SER A 309 2.58 -5.66 -10.11
N VAL A 310 2.10 -5.88 -11.34
CA VAL A 310 2.77 -6.78 -12.30
C VAL A 310 4.18 -6.26 -12.62
N PHE A 311 4.31 -4.96 -12.93
CA PHE A 311 5.62 -4.34 -13.16
C PHE A 311 6.51 -4.37 -11.92
N GLY A 312 5.94 -4.17 -10.73
CA GLY A 312 6.64 -4.29 -9.46
C GLY A 312 7.32 -5.63 -9.31
N ALA A 313 6.60 -6.74 -9.59
CA ALA A 313 7.17 -8.08 -9.54
C ALA A 313 8.29 -8.28 -10.56
N VAL A 314 8.18 -7.72 -11.78
CA VAL A 314 9.23 -7.76 -12.81
C VAL A 314 10.49 -7.03 -12.37
N VAL A 315 10.33 -5.87 -11.70
CA VAL A 315 11.46 -5.08 -11.18
C VAL A 315 12.04 -5.71 -9.91
N GLY A 316 11.26 -6.54 -9.23
CA GLY A 316 11.69 -7.30 -8.06
C GLY A 316 11.20 -6.73 -6.73
N VAL A 317 9.99 -6.16 -6.67
CA VAL A 317 9.37 -5.72 -5.42
C VAL A 317 8.03 -6.42 -5.17
N PRO A 318 7.60 -6.52 -3.90
CA PRO A 318 6.26 -6.95 -3.52
C PRO A 318 5.16 -6.09 -4.17
N PRO A 319 3.86 -6.45 -4.03
CA PRO A 319 2.78 -5.78 -4.75
C PRO A 319 2.79 -4.26 -4.56
N VAL A 320 2.73 -3.53 -5.67
CA VAL A 320 2.61 -2.07 -5.70
C VAL A 320 1.15 -1.70 -5.56
N THR A 321 0.80 -0.87 -4.57
CA THR A 321 -0.58 -0.49 -4.26
C THR A 321 -0.75 1.03 -4.18
N SER A 322 -2.00 1.47 -4.21
CA SER A 322 -2.38 2.87 -3.99
C SER A 322 -2.20 3.28 -2.52
N TYR A 323 -1.55 4.42 -2.28
CA TYR A 323 -1.20 4.90 -0.94
C TYR A 323 -2.23 5.87 -0.38
N VAL A 324 -2.67 5.62 0.86
CA VAL A 324 -3.62 6.48 1.59
C VAL A 324 -3.03 7.85 1.92
N GLU A 325 -1.71 7.97 2.01
CA GLU A 325 -0.95 9.21 2.18
C GLU A 325 -1.20 10.21 1.04
N SER A 326 -1.67 9.76 -0.12
CA SER A 326 -2.13 10.62 -1.22
C SER A 326 -3.22 11.61 -0.78
N ALA A 327 -3.95 11.29 0.27
CA ALA A 327 -4.92 12.18 0.87
C ALA A 327 -4.29 13.51 1.36
N ALA A 328 -3.01 13.53 1.70
CA ALA A 328 -2.29 14.75 2.09
C ALA A 328 -2.11 15.70 0.89
N GLY A 329 -1.73 15.17 -0.28
CA GLY A 329 -1.65 15.95 -1.51
C GLY A 329 -3.02 16.45 -1.98
N VAL A 330 -4.05 15.61 -1.85
CA VAL A 330 -5.43 16.02 -2.13
C VAL A 330 -5.87 17.16 -1.19
N ALA A 331 -5.53 17.10 0.09
CA ALA A 331 -5.77 18.17 1.05
C ALA A 331 -5.00 19.46 0.70
N ALA A 332 -3.82 19.34 0.06
CA ALA A 332 -3.06 20.47 -0.47
C ALA A 332 -3.61 21.02 -1.80
N GLY A 333 -4.68 20.44 -2.33
CA GLY A 333 -5.37 20.90 -3.53
C GLY A 333 -5.19 20.04 -4.78
N GLY A 334 -4.48 18.90 -4.71
CA GLY A 334 -4.33 17.94 -5.81
C GLY A 334 -5.68 17.37 -6.24
N ARG A 335 -5.94 17.37 -7.54
CA ARG A 335 -7.21 16.90 -8.12
C ARG A 335 -7.01 16.04 -9.36
N THR A 336 -5.82 16.07 -9.94
CA THR A 336 -5.55 15.45 -11.24
C THR A 336 -4.33 14.54 -11.19
N GLY A 337 -4.13 13.78 -12.25
CA GLY A 337 -2.98 12.91 -12.41
C GLY A 337 -1.63 13.61 -12.43
N LEU A 338 -1.59 14.94 -12.64
CA LEU A 338 -0.34 15.68 -12.58
C LEU A 338 0.32 15.59 -11.21
N THR A 339 -0.47 15.56 -10.13
CA THR A 339 0.01 15.26 -8.77
C THR A 339 0.79 13.95 -8.73
N ALA A 340 0.23 12.86 -9.27
CA ALA A 340 0.89 11.55 -9.28
C ALA A 340 2.14 11.53 -10.18
N VAL A 341 2.12 12.22 -11.31
CA VAL A 341 3.30 12.37 -12.18
C VAL A 341 4.46 13.04 -11.42
N VAL A 342 4.18 14.10 -10.67
CA VAL A 342 5.20 14.78 -9.85
C VAL A 342 5.77 13.81 -8.80
N VAL A 343 4.93 13.03 -8.14
CA VAL A 343 5.39 11.97 -7.20
C VAL A 343 6.32 10.99 -7.89
N GLY A 344 5.94 10.48 -9.06
CA GLY A 344 6.76 9.55 -9.84
C GLY A 344 8.13 10.12 -10.20
N LEU A 345 8.18 11.38 -10.66
CA LEU A 345 9.45 12.05 -10.97
C LEU A 345 10.33 12.23 -9.73
N LEU A 346 9.74 12.52 -8.58
CA LEU A 346 10.49 12.62 -7.32
C LEU A 346 11.04 11.27 -6.87
N PHE A 347 10.36 10.14 -7.11
CA PHE A 347 10.92 8.81 -6.89
C PHE A 347 12.10 8.51 -7.81
N VAL A 348 12.06 8.94 -9.07
CA VAL A 348 13.22 8.84 -9.98
C VAL A 348 14.40 9.66 -9.44
N ALA A 349 14.15 10.88 -8.99
CA ALA A 349 15.20 11.72 -8.39
C ALA A 349 15.77 11.09 -7.09
N ALA A 350 14.93 10.43 -6.30
CA ALA A 350 15.32 9.78 -5.04
C ALA A 350 16.34 8.66 -5.24
N MET A 351 16.41 8.01 -6.41
CA MET A 351 17.40 6.95 -6.69
C MET A 351 18.85 7.40 -6.51
N PHE A 352 19.14 8.68 -6.69
CA PHE A 352 20.49 9.22 -6.52
C PHE A 352 20.88 9.42 -5.06
N PHE A 353 19.95 9.26 -4.11
CA PHE A 353 20.19 9.41 -2.68
C PHE A 353 20.34 8.05 -1.96
N ALA A 354 20.77 7.01 -2.67
CA ALA A 354 21.00 5.67 -2.14
C ALA A 354 21.90 5.64 -0.88
N PRO A 355 23.01 6.43 -0.77
CA PRO A 355 23.82 6.43 0.45
C PRO A 355 23.05 6.92 1.67
N LEU A 356 22.18 7.92 1.53
CA LEU A 356 21.32 8.37 2.64
C LEU A 356 20.31 7.28 3.03
N ALA A 357 19.75 6.57 2.07
CA ALA A 357 18.85 5.46 2.33
C ALA A 357 19.52 4.33 3.14
N GLY A 358 20.76 3.99 2.78
CA GLY A 358 21.55 2.97 3.48
C GLY A 358 21.98 3.37 4.90
N MET A 359 21.85 4.64 5.27
CA MET A 359 22.14 5.13 6.63
C MET A 359 20.97 4.96 7.59
N ILE A 360 19.75 4.76 7.10
CA ILE A 360 18.55 4.68 7.93
C ILE A 360 18.55 3.34 8.67
N PRO A 361 18.68 3.35 10.01
CA PRO A 361 18.78 2.13 10.79
C PRO A 361 17.41 1.45 10.98
N ALA A 362 17.42 0.14 11.26
CA ALA A 362 16.20 -0.65 11.46
C ALA A 362 15.30 -0.12 12.58
N TYR A 363 15.85 0.43 13.65
CA TYR A 363 15.06 1.00 14.74
C TYR A 363 14.27 2.25 14.31
N ALA A 364 14.79 3.04 13.38
CA ALA A 364 14.06 4.20 12.86
C ALA A 364 12.89 3.78 11.95
N THR A 365 13.10 2.79 11.08
CA THR A 365 12.04 2.24 10.23
C THR A 365 11.00 1.47 11.03
N ALA A 366 11.40 0.78 12.11
CA ALA A 366 10.51 0.07 13.01
C ALA A 366 9.48 1.00 13.68
N GLY A 367 9.89 2.19 14.12
CA GLY A 367 8.97 3.21 14.65
C GLY A 367 7.90 3.62 13.64
N ALA A 368 8.28 3.77 12.38
CA ALA A 368 7.35 4.04 11.28
C ALA A 368 6.40 2.86 11.02
N LEU A 369 6.90 1.62 11.03
CA LEU A 369 6.08 0.41 10.86
C LEU A 369 4.99 0.32 11.93
N ILE A 370 5.34 0.56 13.19
CA ILE A 370 4.38 0.56 14.31
C ILE A 370 3.30 1.63 14.10
N TYR A 371 3.69 2.82 13.62
CA TYR A 371 2.74 3.89 13.35
C TYR A 371 1.78 3.56 12.18
N VAL A 372 2.31 3.03 11.08
CA VAL A 372 1.49 2.58 9.93
C VAL A 372 0.54 1.44 10.35
N ALA A 373 1.02 0.51 11.16
CA ALA A 373 0.20 -0.55 11.74
C ALA A 373 -1.02 0.02 12.49
N MET A 374 -0.80 1.04 13.32
CA MET A 374 -1.88 1.73 14.05
C MET A 374 -2.91 2.34 13.08
N LEU A 375 -2.46 2.98 11.99
CA LEU A 375 -3.38 3.55 10.99
C LEU A 375 -4.22 2.46 10.30
N MET A 376 -3.62 1.32 9.95
CA MET A 376 -4.33 0.20 9.33
C MET A 376 -5.33 -0.44 10.29
N MET A 377 -5.00 -0.56 11.57
CA MET A 377 -5.91 -1.06 12.61
C MET A 377 -7.15 -0.19 12.79
N GLY A 378 -7.11 1.09 12.38
CA GLY A 378 -8.27 1.99 12.39
C GLY A 378 -9.48 1.43 11.63
N SER A 379 -9.29 0.52 10.67
CA SER A 379 -10.38 -0.15 9.93
C SER A 379 -11.27 -1.02 10.84
N MET A 380 -10.81 -1.41 12.04
CA MET A 380 -11.63 -2.12 13.04
C MET A 380 -12.89 -1.35 13.44
N ALA A 381 -12.87 -0.01 13.37
CA ALA A 381 -14.02 0.82 13.68
C ALA A 381 -15.23 0.58 12.75
N HIS A 382 -15.02 -0.02 11.59
CA HIS A 382 -16.05 -0.31 10.60
C HIS A 382 -16.56 -1.77 10.64
N ILE A 383 -16.12 -2.55 11.62
CA ILE A 383 -16.63 -3.91 11.85
C ILE A 383 -17.98 -3.81 12.57
N HIS A 384 -18.93 -4.64 12.19
CA HIS A 384 -20.24 -4.72 12.83
C HIS A 384 -20.14 -5.53 14.15
N TRP A 385 -19.78 -4.85 15.23
CA TRP A 385 -19.53 -5.47 16.54
C TRP A 385 -20.77 -6.04 17.22
N ASP A 386 -21.94 -5.48 16.92
CA ASP A 386 -23.22 -5.90 17.52
C ASP A 386 -23.73 -7.23 16.97
N GLU A 387 -23.22 -7.68 15.80
CA GLU A 387 -23.60 -8.93 15.17
C GLU A 387 -22.49 -9.98 15.38
N ALA A 388 -22.74 -10.94 16.29
CA ALA A 388 -21.76 -11.96 16.66
C ALA A 388 -21.28 -12.82 15.46
N THR A 389 -22.15 -13.08 14.48
CA THR A 389 -21.79 -13.86 13.28
C THR A 389 -20.90 -13.10 12.32
N ASP A 390 -20.70 -11.79 12.50
CA ASP A 390 -19.78 -10.95 11.76
C ASP A 390 -18.54 -10.60 12.59
N SER A 391 -18.71 -10.27 13.87
CA SER A 391 -17.62 -9.82 14.75
C SER A 391 -16.66 -10.95 15.14
N ILE A 392 -17.19 -12.16 15.43
CA ILE A 392 -16.34 -13.30 15.80
C ILE A 392 -15.38 -13.68 14.64
N PRO A 393 -15.84 -13.89 13.39
CA PRO A 393 -14.93 -14.14 12.27
C PRO A 393 -13.93 -13.01 12.03
N ALA A 394 -14.37 -11.76 12.23
CA ALA A 394 -13.48 -10.61 12.12
C ALA A 394 -12.36 -10.65 13.16
N ILE A 395 -12.67 -10.93 14.43
CA ILE A 395 -11.68 -11.10 15.50
C ILE A 395 -10.73 -12.26 15.18
N VAL A 396 -11.24 -13.41 14.75
CA VAL A 396 -10.43 -14.55 14.35
C VAL A 396 -9.43 -14.13 13.25
N THR A 397 -9.91 -13.43 12.21
CA THR A 397 -9.03 -12.91 11.13
C THR A 397 -7.94 -12.01 11.69
N VAL A 398 -8.30 -11.02 12.49
CA VAL A 398 -7.36 -10.01 13.01
C VAL A 398 -6.29 -10.62 13.91
N ILE A 399 -6.69 -11.52 14.81
CA ILE A 399 -5.77 -12.09 15.81
C ILE A 399 -4.90 -13.20 15.21
N MET A 400 -5.47 -14.03 14.33
CA MET A 400 -4.72 -15.17 13.80
C MET A 400 -3.60 -14.76 12.86
N MET A 401 -3.69 -13.64 12.15
CA MET A 401 -2.61 -13.15 11.28
C MET A 401 -1.27 -12.99 12.02
N PRO A 402 -1.18 -12.21 13.11
CA PRO A 402 0.07 -12.10 13.85
C PRO A 402 0.45 -13.36 14.63
N LEU A 403 -0.51 -14.10 15.16
CA LEU A 403 -0.21 -15.28 15.97
C LEU A 403 0.30 -16.47 15.14
N THR A 404 -0.15 -16.61 13.90
CA THR A 404 0.36 -17.64 12.98
C THR A 404 1.53 -17.16 12.13
N PHE A 405 1.91 -15.88 12.24
CA PHE A 405 2.83 -15.23 11.31
C PHE A 405 2.42 -15.42 9.84
N SER A 406 1.12 -15.50 9.57
CA SER A 406 0.58 -15.77 8.25
C SER A 406 -0.71 -14.99 7.98
N VAL A 407 -0.63 -14.03 7.06
CA VAL A 407 -1.81 -13.30 6.57
C VAL A 407 -2.79 -14.28 5.90
N ALA A 408 -2.27 -15.27 5.13
CA ALA A 408 -3.07 -16.25 4.43
C ALA A 408 -3.88 -17.13 5.39
N ASP A 409 -3.27 -17.57 6.51
CA ASP A 409 -3.94 -18.40 7.50
C ASP A 409 -4.98 -17.61 8.29
N GLY A 410 -4.69 -16.37 8.63
CA GLY A 410 -5.67 -15.47 9.26
C GLY A 410 -6.90 -15.25 8.39
N ILE A 411 -6.71 -15.00 7.09
CA ILE A 411 -7.82 -14.90 6.12
C ILE A 411 -8.59 -16.21 6.05
N ALA A 412 -7.90 -17.34 5.90
CA ALA A 412 -8.53 -18.64 5.76
C ALA A 412 -9.39 -18.99 6.98
N LEU A 413 -8.86 -18.83 8.20
CA LEU A 413 -9.59 -19.10 9.44
C LEU A 413 -10.77 -18.15 9.62
N GLY A 414 -10.63 -16.88 9.23
CA GLY A 414 -11.72 -15.93 9.25
C GLY A 414 -12.88 -16.32 8.32
N PHE A 415 -12.57 -16.72 7.07
CA PHE A 415 -13.60 -17.17 6.13
C PHE A 415 -14.28 -18.47 6.58
N ILE A 416 -13.51 -19.45 7.06
CA ILE A 416 -14.04 -20.71 7.59
C ILE A 416 -14.97 -20.43 8.78
N SER A 417 -14.55 -19.58 9.73
CA SER A 417 -15.36 -19.24 10.91
C SER A 417 -16.64 -18.47 10.52
N TYR A 418 -16.57 -17.59 9.52
CA TYR A 418 -17.74 -16.87 9.01
C TYR A 418 -18.77 -17.84 8.42
N VAL A 419 -18.35 -18.72 7.51
CA VAL A 419 -19.23 -19.69 6.88
C VAL A 419 -19.82 -20.64 7.93
N ALA A 420 -19.00 -21.14 8.86
CA ALA A 420 -19.43 -22.03 9.92
C ALA A 420 -20.51 -21.41 10.85
N LEU A 421 -20.27 -20.14 11.29
CA LEU A 421 -21.21 -19.43 12.16
C LEU A 421 -22.52 -19.09 11.45
N LYS A 422 -22.45 -18.55 10.22
CA LYS A 422 -23.65 -18.22 9.43
C LYS A 422 -24.47 -19.49 9.11
N ALA A 423 -23.81 -20.61 8.77
CA ALA A 423 -24.48 -21.88 8.54
C ALA A 423 -25.08 -22.43 9.84
N GLY A 424 -24.32 -22.46 10.94
CA GLY A 424 -24.77 -22.96 12.22
C GLY A 424 -25.94 -22.17 12.85
N THR A 425 -26.06 -20.89 12.52
CA THR A 425 -27.15 -19.99 12.97
C THR A 425 -28.33 -19.92 11.98
N GLY A 426 -28.31 -20.72 10.90
CA GLY A 426 -29.40 -20.77 9.92
C GLY A 426 -29.42 -19.60 8.94
N LYS A 427 -28.39 -18.71 8.93
CA LYS A 427 -28.27 -17.56 8.04
C LYS A 427 -27.66 -17.93 6.68
N TYR A 428 -28.03 -19.05 6.08
CA TYR A 428 -27.47 -19.58 4.83
C TYR A 428 -27.56 -18.61 3.65
N LYS A 429 -28.59 -17.75 3.63
CA LYS A 429 -28.82 -16.78 2.55
C LYS A 429 -27.78 -15.66 2.53
N GLU A 430 -27.08 -15.44 3.62
CA GLU A 430 -26.01 -14.43 3.74
C GLU A 430 -24.67 -14.96 3.23
N ILE A 431 -24.55 -16.27 2.96
CA ILE A 431 -23.33 -16.90 2.45
C ILE A 431 -23.39 -16.92 0.93
N SER A 432 -22.53 -16.14 0.26
CA SER A 432 -22.42 -16.19 -1.20
C SER A 432 -21.81 -17.52 -1.68
N ALA A 433 -22.12 -17.90 -2.93
CA ALA A 433 -21.54 -19.11 -3.53
C ALA A 433 -20.00 -19.07 -3.56
N SER A 434 -19.42 -17.88 -3.79
CA SER A 434 -17.98 -17.68 -3.74
C SER A 434 -17.36 -17.94 -2.37
N LEU A 435 -18.06 -17.57 -1.28
CA LEU A 435 -17.59 -17.85 0.07
C LEU A 435 -17.59 -19.36 0.37
N TRP A 436 -18.57 -20.11 -0.12
CA TRP A 436 -18.55 -21.57 -0.01
C TRP A 436 -17.35 -22.19 -0.74
N VAL A 437 -17.08 -21.73 -1.97
CA VAL A 437 -15.93 -22.22 -2.76
C VAL A 437 -14.61 -21.86 -2.06
N LEU A 438 -14.44 -20.62 -1.60
CA LEU A 438 -13.23 -20.19 -0.91
C LEU A 438 -13.05 -20.96 0.41
N CYS A 439 -14.12 -21.16 1.18
CA CYS A 439 -14.09 -21.95 2.40
C CYS A 439 -13.63 -23.39 2.13
N ALA A 440 -14.17 -24.03 1.07
CA ALA A 440 -13.75 -25.37 0.67
C ALA A 440 -12.26 -25.43 0.30
N ILE A 441 -11.76 -24.44 -0.45
CA ILE A 441 -10.33 -24.33 -0.81
C ILE A 441 -9.47 -24.19 0.45
N PHE A 442 -9.85 -23.33 1.39
CA PHE A 442 -9.09 -23.13 2.63
C PHE A 442 -9.14 -24.35 3.57
N ILE A 443 -10.28 -25.03 3.65
CA ILE A 443 -10.36 -26.30 4.40
C ILE A 443 -9.46 -27.36 3.76
N ALA A 444 -9.50 -27.49 2.44
CA ALA A 444 -8.63 -28.41 1.71
C ALA A 444 -7.13 -28.10 1.97
N LYS A 445 -6.76 -26.82 2.03
CA LYS A 445 -5.41 -26.42 2.44
C LYS A 445 -5.01 -26.97 3.80
N PHE A 446 -5.86 -26.83 4.84
CA PHE A 446 -5.51 -27.28 6.19
C PHE A 446 -5.59 -28.80 6.37
N VAL A 447 -6.30 -29.52 5.50
CA VAL A 447 -6.42 -30.99 5.57
C VAL A 447 -5.29 -31.68 4.80
N PHE A 448 -4.82 -31.11 3.68
CA PHE A 448 -3.89 -31.77 2.78
C PHE A 448 -2.47 -31.16 2.77
N LEU A 449 -2.28 -30.04 3.44
CA LEU A 449 -0.99 -29.35 3.60
C LEU A 449 -0.64 -29.16 5.06
#